data_5f96ee3d00308eb07201c34654d79f5e
#
_entry.id   5f96ee3d00308eb07201c34654d79f5e
#
_cell.length_a   1.000
_cell.length_b   1.000
_cell.length_c   1.000
_cell.angle_alpha   90.00
_cell.angle_beta   90.00
_cell.angle_gamma   90.00
#
_symmetry.space_group_name_H-M   'P 1'
#
loop_
_entity.id
_entity.type
_entity.pdbx_description
1 polymer ?
#
loop_
_entity_poly.entity_id
_entity_poly.type
_entity_poly.pdbx_seq_one_letter_code
_entity_poly.pdbx_strand_id
1 'polypeptide(L)'
;MPNGEMKMDIEADSDVRRFKNKQNNSECEPVRKMKSNDNSQNLKNINEMNQYLLEKGPKELKRFTVIECIGRGSESSVYKIRLNGTNKFYCLKLIQKKKRKINKNEYTISTKIKSQYLAVVLYYYADKNSDFDYMIMELGSFDLSHFKKIIRRNTLSESFLCLIAYQVLKGLSYLHMCKIAHLDIKAQNIIVTEYLDIKLIDFSVSLDYSKNKEEIILPYCGTPYYMSPEVMLQKRIKTKELQKVDLFSLGVTLYVLGFGRLPFGIIPGLKEVKDEELLEKMNSGWKVENTNNIFSEHFINFLNGLLEVNINKRMDLEQALNSHFIKGAQLILDEKENIYNANSFLSNLITDHIRTYQEFISNKSSSFLF
;
A
#
# COMPACT_ATOMS: atom_id res chain seq x y z
N MET A 1 22.15 -24.48 14.99
CA MET A 1 22.37 -23.07 14.64
C MET A 1 21.62 -22.22 15.64
N PRO A 2 22.24 -21.26 16.35
CA PRO A 2 21.61 -20.53 17.43
C PRO A 2 20.60 -19.52 16.91
N ASN A 3 19.62 -19.22 17.74
CA ASN A 3 18.53 -18.27 17.53
C ASN A 3 19.09 -16.88 17.18
N GLY A 4 18.93 -16.47 15.92
CA GLY A 4 19.34 -15.15 15.48
C GLY A 4 18.34 -14.09 15.90
N GLU A 5 18.53 -13.51 17.06
CA GLU A 5 18.01 -12.19 17.39
C GLU A 5 18.81 -11.15 16.59
N MET A 6 18.24 -10.64 15.53
CA MET A 6 18.81 -9.47 14.85
C MET A 6 18.22 -8.23 15.53
N LYS A 7 18.88 -7.74 16.56
CA LYS A 7 18.63 -6.41 17.12
C LYS A 7 19.06 -5.38 16.08
N MET A 8 18.14 -4.62 15.54
CA MET A 8 18.46 -3.31 15.02
C MET A 8 18.34 -2.32 16.18
N ASP A 9 19.46 -1.74 16.58
CA ASP A 9 19.49 -0.67 17.57
C ASP A 9 18.68 0.52 17.04
N ILE A 10 17.65 0.87 17.81
CA ILE A 10 16.74 2.01 17.51
C ILE A 10 17.51 3.35 17.65
N GLU A 11 18.78 3.32 18.06
CA GLU A 11 19.59 4.51 18.36
C GLU A 11 20.50 4.99 17.23
N ALA A 12 20.66 4.29 16.12
CA ALA A 12 21.76 4.56 15.18
C ALA A 12 21.35 4.91 13.75
N ASP A 13 20.19 5.51 13.52
CA ASP A 13 19.86 5.89 12.16
C ASP A 13 19.81 7.42 12.01
N SER A 14 20.78 7.96 11.24
CA SER A 14 20.88 9.38 10.89
C SER A 14 19.64 9.90 10.18
N ASP A 15 18.89 9.03 9.51
CA ASP A 15 17.64 9.37 8.84
C ASP A 15 16.48 9.59 9.84
N VAL A 16 16.49 8.91 10.98
CA VAL A 16 15.56 9.22 12.10
C VAL A 16 15.85 10.61 12.69
N ARG A 17 17.08 11.11 12.62
CA ARG A 17 17.44 12.45 13.12
C ARG A 17 16.94 13.61 12.24
N ARG A 18 16.73 13.41 10.95
CA ARG A 18 16.09 14.40 10.06
C ARG A 18 14.64 14.67 10.45
N PHE A 19 13.95 13.70 11.05
CA PHE A 19 12.58 13.83 11.56
C PHE A 19 12.46 14.53 12.93
N LYS A 20 13.59 14.72 13.66
CA LYS A 20 13.53 15.28 15.03
C LYS A 20 13.29 16.80 15.10
N ASN A 21 13.43 17.56 14.03
CA ASN A 21 13.47 19.02 14.10
C ASN A 21 12.18 19.76 13.66
N LYS A 22 11.08 19.08 13.38
CA LYS A 22 9.81 19.75 13.01
C LYS A 22 8.60 19.12 13.68
N GLN A 23 8.58 19.06 15.01
CA GLN A 23 7.36 18.77 15.76
C GLN A 23 6.94 20.03 16.55
N ASN A 24 6.11 20.85 15.94
CA ASN A 24 5.18 21.73 16.67
C ASN A 24 3.77 21.28 16.34
N ASN A 25 3.12 20.76 17.39
CA ASN A 25 1.70 20.61 17.65
C ASN A 25 0.74 20.74 16.46
N SER A 26 0.33 19.60 15.90
CA SER A 26 -1.01 19.43 15.37
C SER A 26 -1.47 18.01 15.66
N GLU A 27 -2.45 17.88 16.54
CA GLU A 27 -3.16 16.65 16.85
C GLU A 27 -3.96 16.24 15.61
N CYS A 28 -3.51 15.17 14.92
CA CYS A 28 -4.33 14.50 13.93
C CYS A 28 -4.87 13.22 14.54
N GLU A 29 -6.11 13.24 14.99
CA GLU A 29 -6.85 12.04 15.35
C GLU A 29 -7.32 11.29 14.09
N PRO A 30 -7.10 9.97 13.99
CA PRO A 30 -7.68 9.16 12.94
C PRO A 30 -9.10 8.75 13.30
N VAL A 31 -10.02 9.00 12.39
CA VAL A 31 -11.44 8.78 12.65
C VAL A 31 -11.98 7.54 11.98
N ARG A 32 -12.45 6.61 12.80
CA ARG A 32 -13.55 5.69 12.50
C ARG A 32 -14.55 5.75 13.64
N LYS A 33 -15.75 6.31 13.43
CA LYS A 33 -16.91 6.00 14.28
C LYS A 33 -17.66 4.80 13.67
N MET A 34 -17.51 3.65 14.29
CA MET A 34 -18.41 2.49 14.12
C MET A 34 -19.71 2.71 14.91
N LYS A 35 -20.79 2.04 14.49
CA LYS A 35 -22.08 2.06 15.22
C LYS A 35 -21.86 1.67 16.70
N SER A 36 -22.66 2.15 17.63
CA SER A 36 -22.51 2.02 19.08
C SER A 36 -22.27 0.60 19.63
N ASN A 37 -22.81 -0.43 18.98
CA ASN A 37 -22.56 -1.84 19.35
C ASN A 37 -21.18 -2.35 18.92
N ASP A 38 -20.56 -1.78 17.88
CA ASP A 38 -19.22 -2.14 17.44
C ASP A 38 -18.12 -1.55 18.32
N ASN A 39 -18.37 -0.39 18.96
CA ASN A 39 -17.38 0.27 19.81
C ASN A 39 -17.10 -0.51 21.10
N SER A 40 -18.13 -1.09 21.76
CA SER A 40 -17.94 -1.88 22.98
C SER A 40 -17.19 -3.19 22.71
N GLN A 41 -17.48 -3.83 21.57
CA GLN A 41 -16.82 -5.07 21.16
C GLN A 41 -15.37 -4.83 20.69
N ASN A 42 -15.10 -3.71 20.01
CA ASN A 42 -13.75 -3.29 19.65
C ASN A 42 -12.89 -2.91 20.86
N LEU A 43 -13.44 -2.19 21.84
CA LEU A 43 -12.75 -1.85 23.09
C LEU A 43 -12.42 -3.11 23.90
N LYS A 44 -13.34 -4.08 23.97
CA LYS A 44 -13.09 -5.38 24.59
C LYS A 44 -11.96 -6.12 23.90
N ASN A 45 -11.97 -6.20 22.57
CA ASN A 45 -10.93 -6.83 21.75
C ASN A 45 -9.57 -6.13 21.90
N ILE A 46 -9.51 -4.81 22.05
CA ILE A 46 -8.28 -4.05 22.25
C ILE A 46 -7.70 -4.32 23.64
N ASN A 47 -8.53 -4.33 24.68
CA ASN A 47 -8.10 -4.64 26.04
C ASN A 47 -7.59 -6.08 26.16
N GLU A 48 -8.28 -7.04 25.57
CA GLU A 48 -7.85 -8.44 25.48
C GLU A 48 -6.52 -8.56 24.74
N MET A 49 -6.31 -7.80 23.66
CA MET A 49 -5.07 -7.80 22.91
C MET A 49 -3.92 -7.17 23.72
N ASN A 50 -4.15 -6.05 24.41
CA ASN A 50 -3.15 -5.45 25.28
C ASN A 50 -2.74 -6.41 26.41
N GLN A 51 -3.71 -7.07 27.04
CA GLN A 51 -3.43 -8.09 28.06
C GLN A 51 -2.64 -9.27 27.46
N TYR A 52 -3.06 -9.78 26.30
CA TYR A 52 -2.35 -10.85 25.61
C TYR A 52 -0.89 -10.49 25.30
N LEU A 53 -0.63 -9.27 24.80
CA LEU A 53 0.74 -8.82 24.49
C LEU A 53 1.59 -8.66 25.77
N LEU A 54 0.99 -8.24 26.88
CA LEU A 54 1.69 -8.13 28.17
C LEU A 54 2.05 -9.50 28.75
N GLU A 55 1.17 -10.49 28.64
CA GLU A 55 1.34 -11.81 29.22
C GLU A 55 2.18 -12.72 28.32
N LYS A 56 1.86 -12.79 27.04
CA LYS A 56 2.37 -13.77 26.08
C LYS A 56 3.16 -13.16 24.92
N GLY A 57 3.12 -11.84 24.75
CA GLY A 57 3.84 -11.16 23.67
C GLY A 57 5.35 -11.08 23.92
N PRO A 58 6.13 -10.86 22.86
CA PRO A 58 7.57 -10.62 22.97
C PRO A 58 7.88 -9.44 23.91
N LYS A 59 9.03 -9.51 24.59
CA LYS A 59 9.46 -8.51 25.58
C LYS A 59 9.47 -7.08 24.97
N GLU A 60 9.86 -6.96 23.73
CA GLU A 60 9.94 -5.72 22.99
C GLU A 60 8.55 -5.07 22.78
N LEU A 61 7.52 -5.88 22.61
CA LEU A 61 6.14 -5.40 22.43
C LEU A 61 5.52 -4.84 23.70
N LYS A 62 6.04 -5.18 24.89
CA LYS A 62 5.58 -4.62 26.17
C LYS A 62 5.82 -3.11 26.29
N ARG A 63 6.65 -2.54 25.40
CA ARG A 63 6.89 -1.10 25.29
C ARG A 63 5.79 -0.37 24.53
N PHE A 64 4.82 -1.08 23.98
CA PHE A 64 3.76 -0.50 23.16
C PHE A 64 2.39 -0.77 23.75
N THR A 65 1.47 0.13 23.51
CA THR A 65 0.04 -0.01 23.80
C THR A 65 -0.74 -0.09 22.52
N VAL A 66 -1.60 -1.10 22.37
CA VAL A 66 -2.53 -1.22 21.23
C VAL A 66 -3.63 -0.17 21.38
N ILE A 67 -3.81 0.64 20.36
CA ILE A 67 -4.78 1.74 20.35
C ILE A 67 -6.03 1.35 19.56
N GLU A 68 -5.84 0.70 18.39
CA GLU A 68 -6.92 0.49 17.44
C GLU A 68 -6.60 -0.69 16.52
N CYS A 69 -7.64 -1.45 16.12
CA CYS A 69 -7.54 -2.43 15.04
C CYS A 69 -7.81 -1.72 13.72
N ILE A 70 -6.81 -1.58 12.86
CA ILE A 70 -6.89 -0.85 11.60
C ILE A 70 -7.15 -1.74 10.38
N GLY A 71 -6.97 -3.06 10.53
CA GLY A 71 -7.23 -4.01 9.45
C GLY A 71 -7.31 -5.44 9.93
N ARG A 72 -8.15 -6.24 9.25
CA ARG A 72 -8.24 -7.70 9.45
C ARG A 72 -8.31 -8.37 8.09
N GLY A 73 -7.36 -9.25 7.83
CA GLY A 73 -7.33 -10.14 6.67
C GLY A 73 -7.56 -11.60 7.09
N SER A 74 -7.54 -12.51 6.11
CA SER A 74 -7.69 -13.95 6.34
C SER A 74 -6.55 -14.54 7.16
N GLU A 75 -5.35 -13.99 7.05
CA GLU A 75 -4.12 -14.53 7.63
C GLU A 75 -3.44 -13.60 8.63
N SER A 76 -3.88 -12.35 8.72
CA SER A 76 -3.26 -11.35 9.60
C SER A 76 -4.27 -10.33 10.13
N SER A 77 -3.92 -9.74 11.27
CA SER A 77 -4.61 -8.59 11.84
C SER A 77 -3.61 -7.46 12.05
N VAL A 78 -4.05 -6.25 11.77
CA VAL A 78 -3.21 -5.05 11.79
C VAL A 78 -3.73 -4.07 12.83
N TYR A 79 -2.84 -3.61 13.69
CA TYR A 79 -3.18 -2.72 14.80
C TYR A 79 -2.31 -1.45 14.75
N LYS A 80 -2.91 -0.32 15.09
CA LYS A 80 -2.18 0.89 15.47
C LYS A 80 -1.69 0.72 16.91
N ILE A 81 -0.41 0.92 17.11
CA ILE A 81 0.22 0.85 18.44
C ILE A 81 0.94 2.16 18.74
N ARG A 82 1.01 2.52 20.01
CA ARG A 82 1.74 3.68 20.52
C ARG A 82 2.91 3.25 21.35
N LEU A 83 4.08 3.83 21.13
CA LEU A 83 5.25 3.65 22.00
C LEU A 83 4.98 4.35 23.34
N ASN A 84 5.01 3.61 24.44
CA ASN A 84 4.70 4.09 25.79
C ASN A 84 5.60 5.27 26.18
N GLY A 85 5.00 6.27 26.82
CA GLY A 85 5.70 7.50 27.21
C GLY A 85 5.99 8.47 26.05
N THR A 86 5.46 8.21 24.84
CA THR A 86 5.64 9.09 23.68
C THR A 86 4.33 9.26 22.90
N ASN A 87 4.31 10.22 21.95
CA ASN A 87 3.24 10.37 20.96
C ASN A 87 3.57 9.73 19.62
N LYS A 88 4.46 8.71 19.61
CA LYS A 88 4.83 8.01 18.39
C LYS A 88 3.96 6.79 18.17
N PHE A 89 3.43 6.68 16.96
CA PHE A 89 2.57 5.58 16.54
C PHE A 89 3.27 4.72 15.49
N TYR A 90 2.91 3.44 15.50
CA TYR A 90 3.44 2.42 14.60
C TYR A 90 2.33 1.46 14.21
N CYS A 91 2.58 0.63 13.23
CA CYS A 91 1.73 -0.44 12.79
C CYS A 91 2.26 -1.77 13.34
N LEU A 92 1.40 -2.56 14.00
CA LEU A 92 1.68 -3.93 14.41
C LEU A 92 0.85 -4.89 13.54
N LYS A 93 1.51 -5.70 12.72
CA LYS A 93 0.90 -6.80 11.96
C LYS A 93 1.11 -8.11 12.72
N LEU A 94 0.00 -8.75 13.12
CA LEU A 94 -0.02 -10.09 13.70
C LEU A 94 -0.32 -11.09 12.59
N ILE A 95 0.55 -12.06 12.37
CA ILE A 95 0.47 -13.02 11.26
C ILE A 95 0.22 -14.40 11.84
N GLN A 96 -0.92 -15.03 11.51
CA GLN A 96 -1.30 -16.36 12.01
C GLN A 96 -0.48 -17.46 11.37
N LYS A 97 0.25 -18.25 12.16
CA LYS A 97 1.09 -19.34 11.67
C LYS A 97 0.31 -20.50 11.06
N LYS A 98 -0.83 -20.88 11.66
CA LYS A 98 -1.64 -22.04 11.23
C LYS A 98 -2.25 -21.89 9.83
N LYS A 99 -2.47 -20.66 9.39
CA LYS A 99 -3.04 -20.37 8.08
C LYS A 99 -1.98 -20.14 7.00
N ARG A 100 -0.73 -20.05 7.40
CA ARG A 100 0.37 -19.75 6.52
C ARG A 100 0.93 -21.03 5.92
N LYS A 101 0.71 -21.28 4.63
CA LYS A 101 1.67 -22.02 3.81
C LYS A 101 2.92 -21.15 3.72
N ILE A 102 3.78 -21.35 4.68
CA ILE A 102 5.07 -20.73 4.98
C ILE A 102 5.60 -19.86 3.83
N ASN A 103 5.38 -18.57 3.91
CA ASN A 103 6.15 -17.64 3.11
C ASN A 103 7.15 -16.92 4.04
N LYS A 104 8.31 -17.57 4.28
CA LYS A 104 9.46 -16.93 4.93
C LYS A 104 9.93 -15.68 4.19
N ASN A 105 9.36 -15.45 3.00
CA ASN A 105 9.77 -14.39 2.09
C ASN A 105 9.41 -13.00 2.62
N GLU A 106 8.23 -12.80 3.22
CA GLU A 106 7.81 -11.46 3.66
C GLU A 106 8.82 -10.84 4.65
N TYR A 107 9.21 -11.60 5.68
CA TYR A 107 10.24 -11.16 6.62
C TYR A 107 11.59 -10.93 5.93
N THR A 108 12.05 -11.92 5.16
CA THR A 108 13.35 -11.86 4.49
C THR A 108 13.42 -10.69 3.50
N ILE A 109 12.34 -10.42 2.78
CA ILE A 109 12.23 -9.29 1.87
C ILE A 109 12.22 -7.98 2.68
N SER A 110 11.31 -7.86 3.64
CA SER A 110 11.13 -6.64 4.42
C SER A 110 12.37 -6.18 5.18
N THR A 111 13.25 -7.12 5.57
CA THR A 111 14.51 -6.78 6.26
C THR A 111 15.64 -6.42 5.30
N LYS A 112 15.58 -6.87 4.05
CA LYS A 112 16.61 -6.58 3.03
C LYS A 112 16.42 -5.26 2.31
N ILE A 113 15.17 -4.79 2.24
CA ILE A 113 14.82 -3.61 1.44
C ILE A 113 14.81 -2.35 2.30
N LYS A 114 15.47 -1.29 1.81
CA LYS A 114 15.49 0.03 2.43
C LYS A 114 15.32 1.09 1.34
N SER A 115 14.14 1.67 1.27
CA SER A 115 13.83 2.74 0.31
C SER A 115 12.77 3.66 0.91
N GLN A 116 12.86 4.96 0.61
CA GLN A 116 11.83 5.93 1.02
C GLN A 116 10.44 5.64 0.40
N TYR A 117 10.38 4.85 -0.67
CA TYR A 117 9.15 4.46 -1.36
C TYR A 117 8.55 3.14 -0.86
N LEU A 118 9.15 2.54 0.17
CA LEU A 118 8.70 1.31 0.79
C LEU A 118 8.52 1.53 2.28
N ALA A 119 7.49 0.94 2.89
CA ALA A 119 7.32 1.05 4.34
C ALA A 119 8.45 0.29 5.06
N VAL A 120 9.05 0.95 6.04
CA VAL A 120 10.15 0.37 6.82
C VAL A 120 9.59 -0.60 7.84
N VAL A 121 10.11 -1.84 7.83
CA VAL A 121 9.90 -2.80 8.92
C VAL A 121 10.96 -2.54 9.99
N LEU A 122 10.48 -2.14 11.17
CA LEU A 122 11.32 -1.77 12.30
C LEU A 122 11.69 -2.99 13.15
N TYR A 123 10.77 -3.95 13.23
CA TYR A 123 10.94 -5.12 14.08
C TYR A 123 10.12 -6.29 13.57
N TYR A 124 10.69 -7.48 13.62
CA TYR A 124 10.00 -8.74 13.36
C TYR A 124 10.38 -9.77 14.43
N TYR A 125 9.39 -10.47 14.92
CA TYR A 125 9.58 -11.53 15.89
C TYR A 125 8.81 -12.79 15.50
N ALA A 126 9.55 -13.86 15.25
CA ALA A 126 9.01 -15.20 15.02
C ALA A 126 9.11 -16.00 16.31
N ASP A 127 8.03 -16.02 17.11
CA ASP A 127 7.99 -16.77 18.34
C ASP A 127 7.58 -18.22 18.08
N LYS A 128 8.45 -19.18 18.36
CA LYS A 128 8.15 -20.60 18.16
C LYS A 128 7.00 -21.09 19.03
N ASN A 129 6.75 -20.45 20.16
CA ASN A 129 5.76 -20.84 21.15
C ASN A 129 4.43 -20.08 21.02
N SER A 130 4.35 -19.09 20.13
CA SER A 130 3.14 -18.32 19.83
C SER A 130 2.46 -18.83 18.58
N ASP A 131 1.14 -18.70 18.50
CA ASP A 131 0.36 -18.92 17.28
C ASP A 131 0.57 -17.80 16.23
N PHE A 132 1.29 -16.74 16.60
CA PHE A 132 1.51 -15.55 15.78
C PHE A 132 2.99 -15.24 15.59
N ASP A 133 3.30 -14.68 14.41
CA ASP A 133 4.48 -13.86 14.19
C ASP A 133 4.09 -12.39 14.29
N TYR A 134 5.01 -11.54 14.74
CA TYR A 134 4.78 -10.13 15.02
C TYR A 134 5.68 -9.27 14.16
N MET A 135 5.12 -8.26 13.50
CA MET A 135 5.87 -7.30 12.69
C MET A 135 5.48 -5.88 13.08
N ILE A 136 6.45 -5.07 13.51
CA ILE A 136 6.25 -3.63 13.73
C ILE A 136 6.81 -2.90 12.51
N MET A 137 6.02 -2.01 11.96
CA MET A 137 6.38 -1.21 10.79
C MET A 137 5.93 0.22 10.93
N GLU A 138 6.41 1.05 10.02
CA GLU A 138 5.95 2.41 9.84
C GLU A 138 4.44 2.47 9.67
N LEU A 139 3.79 3.43 10.31
CA LEU A 139 2.36 3.68 10.16
C LEU A 139 2.13 4.77 9.11
N GLY A 140 1.37 4.45 8.07
CA GLY A 140 0.82 5.45 7.16
C GLY A 140 -0.41 6.13 7.74
N SER A 141 -0.73 7.33 7.26
CA SER A 141 -1.95 8.03 7.66
C SER A 141 -3.19 7.30 7.17
N PHE A 142 -3.14 6.76 5.95
CA PHE A 142 -4.18 5.92 5.33
C PHE A 142 -3.62 5.16 4.14
N ASP A 143 -4.29 4.09 3.73
CA ASP A 143 -4.10 3.46 2.42
C ASP A 143 -4.97 4.14 1.35
N LEU A 144 -4.60 4.01 0.08
CA LEU A 144 -5.31 4.68 -1.02
C LEU A 144 -6.76 4.20 -1.18
N SER A 145 -7.12 3.01 -0.70
CA SER A 145 -8.52 2.54 -0.76
C SER A 145 -9.41 3.25 0.27
N HIS A 146 -8.84 3.60 1.42
CA HIS A 146 -9.49 4.43 2.44
C HIS A 146 -9.57 5.87 1.99
N PHE A 147 -8.50 6.41 1.43
CA PHE A 147 -8.48 7.78 0.91
C PHE A 147 -9.61 8.03 -0.09
N LYS A 148 -9.84 7.11 -1.01
CA LYS A 148 -10.94 7.18 -1.97
C LYS A 148 -12.31 7.29 -1.30
N LYS A 149 -12.52 6.58 -0.17
CA LYS A 149 -13.77 6.67 0.62
C LYS A 149 -13.91 8.02 1.34
N ILE A 150 -12.78 8.60 1.74
CA ILE A 150 -12.73 9.87 2.46
C ILE A 150 -13.15 11.04 1.58
N ILE A 151 -12.60 11.14 0.38
CA ILE A 151 -12.79 12.31 -0.50
C ILE A 151 -14.17 12.37 -1.17
N ARG A 152 -15.10 11.47 -0.86
CA ARG A 152 -16.46 11.40 -1.43
C ARG A 152 -16.53 11.49 -2.98
N ARG A 153 -15.44 11.71 -3.63
CA ARG A 153 -15.29 11.59 -5.09
C ARG A 153 -14.82 10.17 -5.36
N ASN A 154 -15.54 9.45 -6.18
CA ASN A 154 -15.12 8.10 -6.55
C ASN A 154 -13.80 8.05 -7.33
N THR A 155 -13.21 9.21 -7.64
CA THR A 155 -12.05 9.35 -8.53
C THR A 155 -11.04 10.36 -7.98
N LEU A 156 -9.76 10.13 -8.22
CA LEU A 156 -8.66 11.03 -7.90
C LEU A 156 -8.33 11.95 -9.08
N SER A 157 -7.78 13.13 -8.80
CA SER A 157 -7.29 14.04 -9.83
C SER A 157 -6.07 13.45 -10.54
N GLU A 158 -5.88 13.85 -11.81
CA GLU A 158 -4.75 13.40 -12.63
C GLU A 158 -3.40 13.74 -11.99
N SER A 159 -3.24 14.93 -11.41
CA SER A 159 -2.01 15.34 -10.75
C SER A 159 -1.67 14.43 -9.54
N PHE A 160 -2.69 14.02 -8.77
CA PHE A 160 -2.46 13.09 -7.66
C PHE A 160 -2.18 11.67 -8.15
N LEU A 161 -2.85 11.21 -9.22
CA LEU A 161 -2.53 9.94 -9.88
C LEU A 161 -1.09 9.92 -10.42
N CYS A 162 -0.63 11.03 -10.97
CA CYS A 162 0.74 11.21 -11.44
C CYS A 162 1.76 11.07 -10.29
N LEU A 163 1.49 11.72 -9.15
CA LEU A 163 2.33 11.62 -7.96
C LEU A 163 2.38 10.19 -7.40
N ILE A 164 1.22 9.51 -7.33
CA ILE A 164 1.13 8.11 -6.92
C ILE A 164 1.95 7.23 -7.87
N ALA A 165 1.71 7.36 -9.18
CA ALA A 165 2.37 6.55 -10.20
C ALA A 165 3.90 6.71 -10.13
N TYR A 166 4.39 7.94 -10.03
CA TYR A 166 5.82 8.22 -9.94
C TYR A 166 6.47 7.54 -8.73
N GLN A 167 5.92 7.74 -7.52
CA GLN A 167 6.52 7.20 -6.31
C GLN A 167 6.43 5.67 -6.26
N VAL A 168 5.32 5.08 -6.73
CA VAL A 168 5.19 3.62 -6.86
C VAL A 168 6.19 3.08 -7.87
N LEU A 169 6.37 3.71 -9.03
CA LEU A 169 7.38 3.31 -10.03
C LEU A 169 8.80 3.37 -9.46
N LYS A 170 9.13 4.38 -8.64
CA LYS A 170 10.43 4.45 -7.94
C LYS A 170 10.59 3.30 -6.94
N GLY A 171 9.53 2.96 -6.21
CA GLY A 171 9.50 1.80 -5.31
C GLY A 171 9.70 0.48 -6.07
N LEU A 172 8.98 0.28 -7.18
CA LEU A 172 9.11 -0.90 -8.04
C LEU A 172 10.51 -0.98 -8.68
N SER A 173 11.07 0.16 -9.12
CA SER A 173 12.43 0.21 -9.65
C SER A 173 13.45 -0.33 -8.63
N TYR A 174 13.33 0.11 -7.38
CA TYR A 174 14.18 -0.38 -6.31
C TYR A 174 13.98 -1.88 -6.03
N LEU A 175 12.74 -2.35 -5.95
CA LEU A 175 12.44 -3.77 -5.73
C LEU A 175 13.02 -4.66 -6.83
N HIS A 176 12.81 -4.30 -8.10
CA HIS A 176 13.30 -5.07 -9.25
C HIS A 176 14.83 -5.02 -9.38
N MET A 177 15.47 -3.92 -8.96
CA MET A 177 16.93 -3.87 -8.79
C MET A 177 17.41 -4.88 -7.74
N CYS A 178 16.66 -5.04 -6.64
CA CYS A 178 16.92 -6.05 -5.60
C CYS A 178 16.47 -7.47 -6.02
N LYS A 179 15.99 -7.69 -7.25
CA LYS A 179 15.43 -8.96 -7.74
C LYS A 179 14.21 -9.43 -6.97
N ILE A 180 13.31 -8.51 -6.64
CA ILE A 180 12.05 -8.76 -5.97
C ILE A 180 10.90 -8.24 -6.83
N ALA A 181 9.90 -9.10 -7.09
CA ALA A 181 8.61 -8.71 -7.67
C ALA A 181 7.57 -8.63 -6.55
N HIS A 182 6.72 -7.61 -6.58
CA HIS A 182 5.72 -7.36 -5.52
C HIS A 182 4.52 -8.30 -5.63
N LEU A 183 3.96 -8.45 -6.82
CA LEU A 183 2.85 -9.34 -7.23
C LEU A 183 1.47 -9.05 -6.60
N ASP A 184 1.32 -7.99 -5.79
CA ASP A 184 0.01 -7.58 -5.25
C ASP A 184 -0.12 -6.05 -5.15
N ILE A 185 0.18 -5.35 -6.24
CA ILE A 185 0.01 -3.89 -6.32
C ILE A 185 -1.47 -3.56 -6.41
N LYS A 186 -1.99 -2.86 -5.38
CA LYS A 186 -3.37 -2.39 -5.30
C LYS A 186 -3.48 -1.24 -4.30
N ALA A 187 -4.58 -0.51 -4.32
CA ALA A 187 -4.79 0.66 -3.47
C ALA A 187 -4.64 0.37 -1.96
N GLN A 188 -5.00 -0.84 -1.51
CA GLN A 188 -4.85 -1.27 -0.11
C GLN A 188 -3.39 -1.46 0.30
N ASN A 189 -2.50 -1.74 -0.65
CA ASN A 189 -1.08 -1.99 -0.42
C ASN A 189 -0.21 -0.75 -0.73
N ILE A 190 -0.83 0.42 -0.83
CA ILE A 190 -0.17 1.71 -1.03
C ILE A 190 -0.63 2.65 0.07
N ILE A 191 0.28 3.04 0.97
CA ILE A 191 0.01 3.99 2.04
C ILE A 191 0.49 5.38 1.68
N VAL A 192 -0.19 6.37 2.25
CA VAL A 192 0.18 7.78 2.19
C VAL A 192 0.55 8.23 3.60
N THR A 193 1.71 8.86 3.74
CA THR A 193 2.14 9.47 5.01
C THR A 193 1.56 10.88 5.18
N GLU A 194 1.68 11.45 6.36
CA GLU A 194 1.30 12.84 6.64
C GLU A 194 2.09 13.85 5.79
N TYR A 195 3.26 13.45 5.25
CA TYR A 195 4.11 14.27 4.36
C TYR A 195 3.85 14.00 2.87
N LEU A 196 2.79 13.25 2.52
CA LEU A 196 2.45 12.86 1.16
C LEU A 196 3.50 11.96 0.49
N ASP A 197 4.29 11.26 1.29
CA ASP A 197 5.09 10.19 0.76
C ASP A 197 4.20 8.97 0.50
N ILE A 198 4.32 8.43 -0.69
CA ILE A 198 3.62 7.23 -1.13
C ILE A 198 4.55 6.04 -0.96
N LYS A 199 4.10 5.03 -0.23
CA LYS A 199 4.93 3.85 0.05
C LYS A 199 4.18 2.56 -0.20
N LEU A 200 4.89 1.59 -0.78
CA LEU A 200 4.40 0.22 -0.93
C LEU A 200 4.54 -0.54 0.39
N ILE A 201 3.54 -1.36 0.68
CA ILE A 201 3.47 -2.25 1.84
C ILE A 201 3.07 -3.66 1.41
N ASP A 202 3.22 -4.61 2.33
CA ASP A 202 2.72 -5.99 2.23
C ASP A 202 3.42 -6.85 1.16
N PHE A 203 4.54 -7.42 1.55
CA PHE A 203 5.34 -8.33 0.72
C PHE A 203 4.98 -9.81 0.93
N SER A 204 3.76 -10.12 1.40
CA SER A 204 3.35 -11.48 1.77
C SER A 204 3.36 -12.46 0.60
N VAL A 205 3.06 -11.99 -0.61
CA VAL A 205 3.08 -12.79 -1.85
C VAL A 205 4.24 -12.43 -2.78
N SER A 206 5.13 -11.54 -2.35
CA SER A 206 6.26 -11.10 -3.16
C SER A 206 7.24 -12.22 -3.45
N LEU A 207 7.88 -12.14 -4.59
CA LEU A 207 8.76 -13.16 -5.12
C LEU A 207 10.21 -12.66 -5.19
N ASP A 208 11.09 -13.27 -4.38
CA ASP A 208 12.54 -13.11 -4.53
C ASP A 208 13.04 -14.04 -5.64
N TYR A 209 13.42 -13.46 -6.78
CA TYR A 209 13.90 -14.18 -7.95
C TYR A 209 15.42 -14.06 -8.14
N SER A 210 16.16 -13.65 -7.11
CA SER A 210 17.62 -13.50 -7.16
C SER A 210 18.37 -14.78 -7.51
N LYS A 211 17.76 -15.95 -7.23
CA LYS A 211 18.30 -17.28 -7.57
C LYS A 211 17.92 -17.77 -8.95
N ASN A 212 16.97 -17.14 -9.62
CA ASN A 212 16.49 -17.51 -10.94
C ASN A 212 17.32 -16.79 -12.01
N LYS A 213 17.95 -17.55 -12.92
CA LYS A 213 18.88 -16.95 -13.89
C LYS A 213 18.18 -16.32 -15.08
N GLU A 214 17.30 -17.04 -15.76
CA GLU A 214 16.72 -16.59 -17.03
C GLU A 214 15.21 -16.59 -17.04
N GLU A 215 14.58 -17.65 -16.56
CA GLU A 215 13.13 -17.84 -16.59
C GLU A 215 12.58 -18.29 -15.26
N ILE A 216 11.28 -18.00 -15.06
CA ILE A 216 10.53 -18.41 -13.90
C ILE A 216 9.08 -18.75 -14.28
N ILE A 217 8.51 -19.74 -13.60
CA ILE A 217 7.08 -20.01 -13.66
C ILE A 217 6.40 -19.15 -12.58
N LEU A 218 5.44 -18.34 -12.98
CA LEU A 218 4.73 -17.45 -12.07
C LEU A 218 3.81 -18.27 -11.15
N PRO A 219 3.80 -17.99 -9.84
CA PRO A 219 2.79 -18.54 -8.96
C PRO A 219 1.46 -17.84 -9.21
N TYR A 220 0.34 -18.55 -9.04
CA TYR A 220 -0.98 -17.93 -8.97
C TYR A 220 -1.10 -17.25 -7.59
N CYS A 221 -0.93 -15.94 -7.54
CA CYS A 221 -0.95 -15.16 -6.29
C CYS A 221 -1.31 -13.69 -6.54
N GLY A 222 -1.68 -13.00 -5.47
CA GLY A 222 -2.14 -11.61 -5.51
C GLY A 222 -3.66 -11.50 -5.49
N THR A 223 -4.19 -10.38 -5.92
CA THR A 223 -5.63 -10.07 -5.90
C THR A 223 -6.22 -10.27 -7.30
N PRO A 224 -7.24 -11.15 -7.49
CA PRO A 224 -7.68 -11.62 -8.81
C PRO A 224 -7.83 -10.54 -9.88
N TYR A 225 -8.61 -9.49 -9.63
CA TYR A 225 -8.87 -8.43 -10.63
C TYR A 225 -7.68 -7.51 -10.92
N TYR A 226 -6.58 -7.65 -10.18
CA TYR A 226 -5.34 -6.87 -10.35
C TYR A 226 -4.22 -7.70 -10.99
N MET A 227 -4.41 -9.03 -11.08
CA MET A 227 -3.43 -9.94 -11.66
C MET A 227 -3.24 -9.68 -13.16
N SER A 228 -2.00 -9.77 -13.62
CA SER A 228 -1.72 -9.81 -15.04
C SER A 228 -2.09 -11.16 -15.66
N PRO A 229 -2.35 -11.23 -16.98
CA PRO A 229 -2.68 -12.48 -17.65
C PRO A 229 -1.63 -13.58 -17.44
N GLU A 230 -0.36 -13.20 -17.29
CA GLU A 230 0.75 -14.13 -17.09
C GLU A 230 0.66 -14.83 -15.73
N VAL A 231 0.23 -14.09 -14.67
CA VAL A 231 0.03 -14.64 -13.32
C VAL A 231 -1.18 -15.57 -13.29
N MET A 232 -2.31 -15.15 -13.88
CA MET A 232 -3.53 -15.95 -13.95
C MET A 232 -3.30 -17.27 -14.65
N LEU A 233 -2.50 -17.27 -15.73
CA LEU A 233 -2.15 -18.44 -16.53
C LEU A 233 -0.92 -19.18 -16.02
N GLN A 234 -0.32 -18.77 -14.92
CA GLN A 234 0.92 -19.35 -14.36
C GLN A 234 2.00 -19.56 -15.42
N LYS A 235 2.18 -18.55 -16.30
CA LYS A 235 3.10 -18.65 -17.43
C LYS A 235 4.57 -18.72 -16.99
N ARG A 236 5.36 -19.38 -17.81
CA ARG A 236 6.81 -19.26 -17.78
C ARG A 236 7.20 -17.97 -18.52
N ILE A 237 7.91 -17.09 -17.85
CA ILE A 237 8.38 -15.81 -18.42
C ILE A 237 9.87 -15.60 -18.12
N LYS A 238 10.51 -14.72 -18.87
CA LYS A 238 11.88 -14.29 -18.57
C LYS A 238 11.88 -13.43 -17.31
N THR A 239 12.90 -13.60 -16.45
CA THR A 239 13.00 -12.86 -15.18
C THR A 239 13.03 -11.34 -15.38
N LYS A 240 13.59 -10.85 -16.50
CA LYS A 240 13.57 -9.43 -16.85
C LYS A 240 12.17 -8.86 -17.11
N GLU A 241 11.18 -9.71 -17.38
CA GLU A 241 9.80 -9.32 -17.66
C GLU A 241 8.94 -9.24 -16.40
N LEU A 242 9.44 -9.69 -15.23
CA LEU A 242 8.71 -9.63 -13.96
C LEU A 242 8.26 -8.21 -13.58
N GLN A 243 9.07 -7.20 -13.93
CA GLN A 243 8.67 -5.80 -13.73
C GLN A 243 7.36 -5.45 -14.47
N LYS A 244 7.12 -6.03 -15.64
CA LYS A 244 5.91 -5.78 -16.43
C LYS A 244 4.66 -6.40 -15.80
N VAL A 245 4.82 -7.43 -14.99
CA VAL A 245 3.75 -8.03 -14.19
C VAL A 245 3.26 -7.04 -13.12
N ASP A 246 4.17 -6.45 -12.35
CA ASP A 246 3.83 -5.42 -11.36
C ASP A 246 3.26 -4.15 -12.01
N LEU A 247 3.79 -3.77 -13.18
CA LEU A 247 3.31 -2.62 -13.93
C LEU A 247 1.86 -2.78 -14.44
N PHE A 248 1.44 -4.00 -14.80
CA PHE A 248 0.04 -4.27 -15.14
C PHE A 248 -0.86 -4.00 -13.93
N SER A 249 -0.50 -4.54 -12.76
CA SER A 249 -1.26 -4.33 -11.51
C SER A 249 -1.29 -2.84 -11.10
N LEU A 250 -0.21 -2.09 -11.35
CA LEU A 250 -0.20 -0.64 -11.19
C LEU A 250 -1.19 0.04 -12.16
N GLY A 251 -1.23 -0.39 -13.41
CA GLY A 251 -2.20 0.11 -14.40
C GLY A 251 -3.64 -0.08 -13.94
N VAL A 252 -3.99 -1.29 -13.46
CA VAL A 252 -5.31 -1.57 -12.87
C VAL A 252 -5.57 -0.66 -11.67
N THR A 253 -4.59 -0.50 -10.78
CA THR A 253 -4.72 0.34 -9.58
C THR A 253 -5.01 1.80 -9.95
N LEU A 254 -4.23 2.39 -10.86
CA LEU A 254 -4.43 3.76 -11.32
C LEU A 254 -5.77 3.96 -12.04
N TYR A 255 -6.18 2.96 -12.84
CA TYR A 255 -7.49 2.98 -13.49
C TYR A 255 -8.62 3.01 -12.45
N VAL A 256 -8.57 2.12 -11.43
CA VAL A 256 -9.56 2.10 -10.34
C VAL A 256 -9.59 3.41 -9.55
N LEU A 257 -8.43 4.01 -9.31
CA LEU A 257 -8.33 5.28 -8.58
C LEU A 257 -8.85 6.46 -9.42
N GLY A 258 -8.62 6.46 -10.74
CA GLY A 258 -9.03 7.53 -11.66
C GLY A 258 -10.46 7.40 -12.11
N PHE A 259 -10.93 6.20 -12.48
CA PHE A 259 -12.26 5.99 -13.08
C PHE A 259 -13.29 5.45 -12.08
N GLY A 260 -12.91 5.05 -10.89
CA GLY A 260 -13.83 4.56 -9.87
C GLY A 260 -14.38 3.16 -10.10
N ARG A 261 -13.95 2.46 -11.15
CA ARG A 261 -14.40 1.14 -11.60
C ARG A 261 -13.23 0.28 -12.02
N LEU A 262 -13.42 -1.02 -12.09
CA LEU A 262 -12.41 -1.94 -12.65
C LEU A 262 -12.32 -1.76 -14.17
N PRO A 263 -11.12 -1.98 -14.78
CA PRO A 263 -10.97 -2.02 -16.22
C PRO A 263 -11.66 -3.25 -16.84
N PHE A 264 -11.63 -3.37 -18.16
CA PHE A 264 -12.15 -4.53 -18.91
C PHE A 264 -13.65 -4.77 -18.75
N GLY A 265 -14.44 -3.74 -18.42
CA GLY A 265 -15.89 -3.84 -18.27
C GLY A 265 -16.35 -4.75 -17.11
N ILE A 266 -15.53 -4.91 -16.08
CA ILE A 266 -15.86 -5.68 -14.89
C ILE A 266 -16.71 -4.84 -13.95
N ILE A 267 -17.86 -5.38 -13.52
CA ILE A 267 -18.75 -4.74 -12.55
C ILE A 267 -18.68 -5.53 -11.24
N PRO A 268 -18.05 -4.98 -10.18
CA PRO A 268 -17.97 -5.65 -8.89
C PRO A 268 -19.36 -5.89 -8.29
N GLY A 269 -19.57 -7.08 -7.73
CA GLY A 269 -20.79 -7.41 -6.96
C GLY A 269 -21.97 -7.92 -7.77
N LEU A 270 -21.94 -7.92 -9.11
CA LEU A 270 -23.00 -8.53 -9.93
C LEU A 270 -22.85 -10.05 -10.03
N LYS A 271 -21.62 -10.53 -10.14
CA LYS A 271 -21.24 -11.95 -10.19
C LYS A 271 -19.73 -12.07 -9.96
N GLU A 272 -19.30 -13.12 -9.31
CA GLU A 272 -17.89 -13.47 -9.28
C GLU A 272 -17.43 -13.85 -10.69
N VAL A 273 -16.52 -13.05 -11.27
CA VAL A 273 -16.01 -13.27 -12.62
C VAL A 273 -14.92 -14.32 -12.54
N LYS A 274 -15.06 -15.41 -13.30
CA LYS A 274 -14.03 -16.45 -13.39
C LYS A 274 -12.83 -15.94 -14.18
N ASP A 275 -11.67 -16.54 -13.93
CA ASP A 275 -10.42 -16.16 -14.62
C ASP A 275 -10.53 -16.26 -16.14
N GLU A 276 -11.23 -17.29 -16.66
CA GLU A 276 -11.42 -17.46 -18.11
C GLU A 276 -12.22 -16.28 -18.70
N GLU A 277 -13.33 -15.87 -18.06
CA GLU A 277 -14.14 -14.73 -18.50
C GLU A 277 -13.34 -13.42 -18.42
N LEU A 278 -12.52 -13.26 -17.38
CA LEU A 278 -11.66 -12.09 -17.22
C LEU A 278 -10.60 -12.03 -18.33
N LEU A 279 -9.96 -13.15 -18.64
CA LEU A 279 -9.00 -13.27 -19.73
C LEU A 279 -9.62 -12.99 -21.10
N GLU A 280 -10.85 -13.46 -21.36
CA GLU A 280 -11.59 -13.16 -22.59
C GLU A 280 -11.82 -11.65 -22.71
N LYS A 281 -12.28 -10.99 -21.64
CA LYS A 281 -12.50 -9.54 -21.61
C LYS A 281 -11.20 -8.76 -21.83
N MET A 282 -10.07 -9.20 -21.24
CA MET A 282 -8.76 -8.61 -21.48
C MET A 282 -8.34 -8.73 -22.95
N ASN A 283 -8.57 -9.90 -23.57
CA ASN A 283 -8.18 -10.19 -24.95
C ASN A 283 -9.15 -9.62 -26.00
N SER A 284 -10.26 -9.02 -25.61
CA SER A 284 -11.28 -8.46 -26.53
C SER A 284 -10.85 -7.20 -27.29
N GLY A 285 -9.58 -6.77 -27.13
CA GLY A 285 -9.09 -5.51 -27.70
C GLY A 285 -9.52 -4.26 -26.94
N TRP A 286 -9.91 -4.44 -25.65
CA TRP A 286 -10.31 -3.35 -24.78
C TRP A 286 -9.23 -2.27 -24.68
N LYS A 287 -9.65 -1.01 -24.67
CA LYS A 287 -8.81 0.17 -24.48
C LYS A 287 -9.41 1.07 -23.41
N VAL A 288 -8.57 1.89 -22.80
CA VAL A 288 -9.03 2.91 -21.86
C VAL A 288 -9.84 3.96 -22.63
N GLU A 289 -11.11 4.08 -22.29
CA GLU A 289 -12.00 5.10 -22.84
C GLU A 289 -11.96 6.35 -21.95
N ASN A 290 -11.62 7.49 -22.55
CA ASN A 290 -11.65 8.79 -21.89
C ASN A 290 -13.01 9.48 -22.10
N THR A 291 -14.05 8.85 -21.57
CA THR A 291 -15.41 9.39 -21.67
C THR A 291 -15.46 10.77 -21.02
N ASN A 292 -15.93 11.77 -21.74
CA ASN A 292 -16.01 13.19 -21.34
C ASN A 292 -14.65 13.92 -21.19
N ASN A 293 -13.56 13.40 -21.72
CA ASN A 293 -12.24 14.03 -21.70
C ASN A 293 -11.79 14.48 -20.29
N ILE A 294 -12.04 13.62 -19.28
CA ILE A 294 -11.72 13.94 -17.87
C ILE A 294 -10.21 13.95 -17.64
N PHE A 295 -9.47 13.16 -18.41
CA PHE A 295 -8.02 12.99 -18.28
C PHE A 295 -7.29 13.39 -19.55
N SER A 296 -6.00 13.74 -19.40
CA SER A 296 -5.14 14.04 -20.55
C SER A 296 -4.87 12.79 -21.41
N GLU A 297 -4.52 13.00 -22.67
CA GLU A 297 -4.05 11.93 -23.56
C GLU A 297 -2.79 11.26 -23.01
N HIS A 298 -1.94 11.99 -22.30
CA HIS A 298 -0.73 11.44 -21.69
C HIS A 298 -1.06 10.39 -20.64
N PHE A 299 -2.06 10.63 -19.79
CA PHE A 299 -2.51 9.65 -18.79
C PHE A 299 -3.18 8.44 -19.46
N ILE A 300 -4.05 8.66 -20.45
CA ILE A 300 -4.71 7.58 -21.20
C ILE A 300 -3.69 6.68 -21.90
N ASN A 301 -2.71 7.26 -22.58
CA ASN A 301 -1.65 6.52 -23.26
C ASN A 301 -0.77 5.76 -22.27
N PHE A 302 -0.48 6.35 -21.09
CA PHE A 302 0.23 5.68 -20.02
C PHE A 302 -0.53 4.45 -19.49
N LEU A 303 -1.82 4.59 -19.21
CA LEU A 303 -2.67 3.48 -18.78
C LEU A 303 -2.74 2.38 -19.83
N ASN A 304 -2.96 2.71 -21.09
CA ASN A 304 -2.98 1.73 -22.19
C ASN A 304 -1.64 0.99 -22.30
N GLY A 305 -0.51 1.67 -22.08
CA GLY A 305 0.81 1.06 -22.08
C GLY A 305 1.03 0.06 -20.91
N LEU A 306 0.50 0.39 -19.72
CA LEU A 306 0.58 -0.50 -18.55
C LEU A 306 -0.39 -1.68 -18.66
N LEU A 307 -1.61 -1.45 -19.18
CA LEU A 307 -2.68 -2.44 -19.29
C LEU A 307 -2.61 -3.26 -20.59
N GLU A 308 -1.54 -3.11 -21.39
CA GLU A 308 -1.31 -3.96 -22.56
C GLU A 308 -1.22 -5.43 -22.16
N VAL A 309 -2.10 -6.24 -22.75
CA VAL A 309 -2.27 -7.65 -22.41
C VAL A 309 -1.06 -8.48 -22.86
N ASN A 310 -0.48 -8.15 -24.01
CA ASN A 310 0.72 -8.81 -24.50
C ASN A 310 1.95 -8.28 -23.76
N ILE A 311 2.57 -9.11 -22.92
CA ILE A 311 3.74 -8.73 -22.13
C ILE A 311 4.91 -8.21 -22.97
N ASN A 312 5.08 -8.68 -24.20
CA ASN A 312 6.15 -8.22 -25.10
C ASN A 312 5.93 -6.78 -25.58
N LYS A 313 4.66 -6.35 -25.69
CA LYS A 313 4.26 -5.00 -26.11
C LYS A 313 4.03 -4.08 -24.90
N ARG A 314 3.79 -4.64 -23.72
CA ARG A 314 3.56 -3.89 -22.50
C ARG A 314 4.75 -3.00 -22.18
N MET A 315 4.47 -1.77 -21.78
CA MET A 315 5.44 -0.80 -21.30
C MET A 315 6.32 -1.42 -20.22
N ASP A 316 7.61 -1.21 -20.29
CA ASP A 316 8.54 -1.58 -19.23
C ASP A 316 8.77 -0.42 -18.24
N LEU A 317 9.55 -0.67 -17.19
CA LEU A 317 9.76 0.27 -16.12
C LEU A 317 10.50 1.54 -16.57
N GLU A 318 11.45 1.41 -17.48
CA GLU A 318 12.19 2.54 -18.03
C GLU A 318 11.28 3.41 -18.90
N GLN A 319 10.48 2.82 -19.78
CA GLN A 319 9.49 3.49 -20.59
C GLN A 319 8.43 4.18 -19.71
N ALA A 320 7.98 3.52 -18.63
CA ALA A 320 7.01 4.09 -17.69
C ALA A 320 7.56 5.34 -17.00
N LEU A 321 8.78 5.27 -16.45
CA LEU A 321 9.44 6.40 -15.78
C LEU A 321 9.74 7.57 -16.74
N ASN A 322 10.02 7.29 -18.01
CA ASN A 322 10.30 8.30 -19.02
C ASN A 322 9.06 8.79 -19.77
N SER A 323 7.85 8.32 -19.44
CA SER A 323 6.62 8.73 -20.10
C SER A 323 6.30 10.22 -19.88
N HIS A 324 5.59 10.84 -20.83
CA HIS A 324 5.16 12.23 -20.69
C HIS A 324 4.28 12.46 -19.48
N PHE A 325 3.44 11.48 -19.12
CA PHE A 325 2.61 11.54 -17.92
C PHE A 325 3.45 11.67 -16.65
N ILE A 326 4.52 10.88 -16.52
CA ILE A 326 5.37 10.86 -15.30
C ILE A 326 6.33 12.06 -15.24
N LYS A 327 6.76 12.63 -16.37
CA LYS A 327 7.58 13.85 -16.36
C LYS A 327 6.91 15.03 -15.65
N GLY A 328 5.58 15.10 -15.68
CA GLY A 328 4.81 16.09 -14.91
C GLY A 328 4.96 15.93 -13.40
N ALA A 329 5.14 14.70 -12.89
CA ALA A 329 5.31 14.44 -11.45
C ALA A 329 6.65 14.95 -10.92
N GLN A 330 7.72 14.89 -11.73
CA GLN A 330 9.03 15.41 -11.33
C GLN A 330 8.96 16.91 -11.06
N LEU A 331 8.27 17.67 -11.92
CA LEU A 331 8.05 19.10 -11.69
C LEU A 331 7.27 19.36 -10.40
N ILE A 332 6.24 18.55 -10.12
CA ILE A 332 5.44 18.66 -8.88
C ILE A 332 6.30 18.35 -7.65
N LEU A 333 7.22 17.40 -7.73
CA LEU A 333 8.10 17.02 -6.61
C LEU A 333 9.27 17.97 -6.42
N ASP A 334 9.83 18.50 -7.49
CA ASP A 334 10.87 19.52 -7.43
C ASP A 334 10.32 20.81 -6.81
N GLU A 335 9.06 21.12 -7.09
CA GLU A 335 8.33 22.16 -6.38
C GLU A 335 7.98 21.78 -4.94
N LYS A 336 7.84 20.50 -4.59
CA LYS A 336 7.49 20.04 -3.22
C LYS A 336 8.53 20.51 -2.18
N GLU A 337 9.80 20.57 -2.50
CA GLU A 337 10.82 21.15 -1.60
C GLU A 337 10.64 22.68 -1.42
N ASN A 338 10.21 23.37 -2.44
CA ASN A 338 9.82 24.78 -2.37
C ASN A 338 8.45 24.99 -1.74
N ILE A 339 7.53 24.05 -1.91
CA ILE A 339 6.13 24.05 -1.46
C ILE A 339 6.00 23.84 0.06
N TYR A 340 6.93 23.11 0.69
CA TYR A 340 6.98 23.04 2.16
C TYR A 340 7.23 24.42 2.81
N ASN A 341 7.73 25.39 2.03
CA ASN A 341 7.98 26.75 2.48
C ASN A 341 6.94 27.77 2.04
N ALA A 342 5.97 27.39 1.22
CA ALA A 342 4.88 28.25 0.76
C ALA A 342 3.55 27.48 0.79
N ASN A 343 2.50 28.09 1.32
CA ASN A 343 1.10 27.62 1.31
C ASN A 343 0.61 27.27 -0.10
N SER A 344 0.96 26.11 -0.65
CA SER A 344 0.75 25.83 -2.05
C SER A 344 -0.30 24.77 -2.37
N PHE A 345 -0.65 24.71 -3.64
CA PHE A 345 -1.78 24.01 -4.27
C PHE A 345 -1.99 22.54 -3.83
N LEU A 346 -0.92 21.73 -3.65
CA LEU A 346 -1.05 20.32 -3.23
C LEU A 346 -1.29 20.19 -1.73
N SER A 347 -0.63 20.99 -0.90
CA SER A 347 -0.93 21.10 0.52
C SER A 347 -2.38 21.55 0.71
N ASN A 348 -2.84 22.53 -0.06
CA ASN A 348 -4.23 22.98 -0.03
C ASN A 348 -5.20 21.93 -0.56
N LEU A 349 -4.86 21.21 -1.65
CA LEU A 349 -5.71 20.16 -2.19
C LEU A 349 -5.92 19.02 -1.17
N ILE A 350 -4.88 18.61 -0.46
CA ILE A 350 -4.95 17.54 0.52
C ILE A 350 -5.45 18.06 1.87
N THR A 351 -5.05 19.26 2.27
CA THR A 351 -5.63 19.93 3.46
C THR A 351 -7.11 20.20 3.27
N ASP A 352 -7.55 20.62 2.09
CA ASP A 352 -8.98 20.78 1.77
C ASP A 352 -9.70 19.43 1.75
N HIS A 353 -9.08 18.37 1.27
CA HIS A 353 -9.66 17.02 1.31
C HIS A 353 -9.71 16.47 2.75
N ILE A 354 -8.67 16.68 3.55
CA ILE A 354 -8.64 16.31 4.98
C ILE A 354 -9.61 17.19 5.78
N ARG A 355 -9.66 18.50 5.54
CA ARG A 355 -10.59 19.42 6.19
C ARG A 355 -12.05 19.10 5.85
N THR A 356 -12.37 18.87 4.59
CA THR A 356 -13.70 18.45 4.14
C THR A 356 -14.12 17.14 4.81
N TYR A 357 -13.18 16.25 5.07
CA TYR A 357 -13.41 15.02 5.81
C TYR A 357 -13.62 15.25 7.33
N GLN A 358 -12.82 16.11 7.94
CA GLN A 358 -12.98 16.50 9.34
C GLN A 358 -14.31 17.23 9.59
N GLU A 359 -14.71 18.12 8.69
CA GLU A 359 -16.01 18.79 8.69
C GLU A 359 -17.18 17.81 8.52
N PHE A 360 -17.02 16.80 7.66
CA PHE A 360 -18.01 15.74 7.49
C PHE A 360 -18.23 14.94 8.77
N ILE A 361 -17.17 14.67 9.52
CA ILE A 361 -17.24 13.92 10.78
C ILE A 361 -17.86 14.77 11.85
N SER A 362 -17.45 16.04 11.98
CA SER A 362 -18.02 16.97 12.96
C SER A 362 -19.52 17.23 12.70
N ASN A 363 -19.93 17.36 11.44
CA ASN A 363 -21.34 17.53 11.07
C ASN A 363 -22.20 16.28 11.30
N LYS A 364 -21.64 15.07 11.18
CA LYS A 364 -22.33 13.83 11.57
C LYS A 364 -22.48 13.68 13.09
N SER A 365 -21.58 14.27 13.86
CA SER A 365 -21.68 14.27 15.34
C SER A 365 -22.76 15.19 15.86
N SER A 366 -23.11 16.26 15.14
CA SER A 366 -24.17 17.21 15.51
C SER A 366 -25.58 16.77 15.04
N SER A 367 -25.70 15.84 14.09
CA SER A 367 -27.00 15.33 13.62
C SER A 367 -27.56 14.14 14.42
N PHE A 368 -26.91 13.77 15.54
CA PHE A 368 -27.36 12.73 16.47
C PHE A 368 -27.71 13.28 17.86
N LEU A 369 -27.94 14.58 17.96
CA LEU A 369 -28.42 15.25 19.21
C LEU A 369 -29.83 15.86 19.03
N PHE A 370 -30.69 15.19 18.26
CA PHE A 370 -32.14 15.39 18.32
C PHE A 370 -32.85 14.05 18.19
#